data_0ec34ffbec8e526aa309712d803f3843
#
_entry.id   0ec34ffbec8e526aa309712d803f3843
#
_cell.length_a   1.000
_cell.length_b   1.000
_cell.length_c   1.000
_cell.angle_alpha   90.00
_cell.angle_beta   90.00
_cell.angle_gamma   90.00
#
_symmetry.space_group_name_H-M   'P 1'
#
loop_
_entity.id
_entity.type
_entity.pdbx_description
1 polymer ?
#
loop_
_entity_poly.entity_id
_entity_poly.type
_entity_poly.pdbx_seq_one_letter_code
_entity_poly.pdbx_strand_id
1 'polypeptide(L)'
;MPRCLVILLVLLCSGCSNSPPSPSGDSAVIARVGPTAITNDLFQVRLTSALKSVSLAGGPPNNPAMRSQVRASVLRSLIIDTIIAQEAVASSVAATAAEIAAQVQADVSAAGGTSQLQSKLASLGGSMTQLHDEISSSLNEQKLEDVFAKQRAMEIEQKLTGGTSFATLAAQYSDDTGTAAKGGALGAVPRTQVQGDDPVYSGAVLALTPGQHTTTPIRDAQGYDIVQLESTTATTLTLRHIVVNAPQPYTVRERPGWFSEAIFESIAQDCAANQIHVYINDVGDDVCAAARSSASPSPLATPTRTP
;
A
#
# COMPACT_ATOMS: atom_id res chain seq x y z
N MET A 1 64.42 25.45 31.22
CA MET A 1 64.70 25.09 29.80
C MET A 1 65.08 23.64 29.74
N PRO A 2 64.31 22.78 29.23
CA PRO A 2 64.80 21.77 28.31
C PRO A 2 63.93 21.66 27.05
N ARG A 3 64.62 21.39 25.96
CA ARG A 3 64.10 21.20 24.60
C ARG A 3 63.39 19.85 24.48
N CYS A 4 62.11 19.84 24.09
CA CYS A 4 61.39 18.65 23.64
C CYS A 4 61.68 18.38 22.17
N LEU A 5 62.20 17.21 21.92
CA LEU A 5 62.50 16.62 20.62
C LEU A 5 61.20 16.03 20.04
N VAL A 6 60.69 16.57 18.96
CA VAL A 6 59.50 16.01 18.24
C VAL A 6 60.04 14.95 17.27
N ILE A 7 59.71 13.70 17.54
CA ILE A 7 59.95 12.57 16.64
C ILE A 7 58.70 12.46 15.72
N LEU A 8 58.90 12.78 14.44
CA LEU A 8 57.92 12.62 13.39
C LEU A 8 57.86 11.14 12.96
N LEU A 9 56.86 10.43 13.42
CA LEU A 9 56.60 9.03 13.01
C LEU A 9 55.77 9.04 11.74
N VAL A 10 56.37 8.77 10.58
CA VAL A 10 55.67 8.56 9.30
C VAL A 10 55.07 7.16 9.29
N LEU A 11 53.78 7.05 9.52
CA LEU A 11 53.04 5.81 9.33
C LEU A 11 52.70 5.66 7.83
N LEU A 12 53.41 4.76 7.19
CA LEU A 12 53.07 4.23 5.86
C LEU A 12 51.78 3.40 5.99
N CYS A 13 50.62 4.00 5.73
CA CYS A 13 49.38 3.25 5.52
C CYS A 13 49.45 2.54 4.17
N SER A 14 49.84 1.25 4.20
CA SER A 14 49.63 0.33 3.08
C SER A 14 48.13 0.25 2.80
N GLY A 15 47.73 0.71 1.61
CA GLY A 15 46.34 0.69 1.17
C GLY A 15 45.82 -0.74 1.09
N CYS A 16 45.02 -1.14 2.06
CA CYS A 16 44.09 -2.24 1.87
C CYS A 16 42.93 -1.72 1.01
N SER A 17 42.95 -2.04 -0.27
CA SER A 17 41.78 -1.93 -1.14
C SER A 17 40.73 -2.91 -0.62
N ASN A 18 39.87 -2.47 0.28
CA ASN A 18 38.64 -3.16 0.61
C ASN A 18 37.66 -2.91 -0.54
N SER A 19 37.83 -3.62 -1.65
CA SER A 19 36.76 -3.84 -2.58
C SER A 19 35.71 -4.65 -1.82
N PRO A 20 34.42 -4.21 -1.77
CA PRO A 20 33.37 -5.04 -1.20
C PRO A 20 33.35 -6.36 -1.96
N PRO A 21 33.20 -7.51 -1.27
CA PRO A 21 33.12 -8.81 -1.95
C PRO A 21 31.98 -8.73 -2.97
N SER A 22 32.27 -9.08 -4.22
CA SER A 22 31.23 -9.27 -5.23
C SER A 22 30.32 -10.37 -4.70
N PRO A 23 29.00 -10.15 -4.64
CA PRO A 23 28.07 -11.16 -4.19
C PRO A 23 28.21 -12.39 -5.07
N SER A 24 28.56 -13.51 -4.49
CA SER A 24 28.71 -14.77 -5.20
C SER A 24 27.38 -15.50 -5.26
N GLY A 25 26.94 -15.87 -6.45
CA GLY A 25 25.82 -16.81 -6.65
C GLY A 25 24.45 -16.28 -6.22
N ASP A 26 23.86 -16.95 -5.24
CA ASP A 26 22.46 -16.77 -4.85
C ASP A 26 22.14 -15.43 -4.18
N SER A 27 23.12 -14.78 -3.56
CA SER A 27 22.98 -13.45 -2.95
C SER A 27 23.10 -12.28 -3.95
N ALA A 28 23.22 -12.55 -5.26
CA ALA A 28 23.32 -11.50 -6.27
C ALA A 28 22.13 -10.56 -6.25
N VAL A 29 22.39 -9.25 -6.31
CA VAL A 29 21.34 -8.23 -6.43
C VAL A 29 20.78 -8.28 -7.87
N ILE A 30 19.49 -8.50 -8.02
CA ILE A 30 18.81 -8.56 -9.32
C ILE A 30 18.03 -7.30 -9.65
N ALA A 31 17.67 -6.53 -8.63
CA ALA A 31 17.09 -5.19 -8.80
C ALA A 31 17.39 -4.32 -7.57
N ARG A 32 17.22 -3.01 -7.73
CA ARG A 32 17.25 -2.03 -6.63
C ARG A 32 16.10 -1.06 -6.76
N VAL A 33 15.57 -0.65 -5.60
CA VAL A 33 14.63 0.46 -5.46
C VAL A 33 15.25 1.42 -4.45
N GLY A 34 15.79 2.52 -4.89
CA GLY A 34 16.60 3.42 -4.05
C GLY A 34 17.73 2.65 -3.34
N PRO A 35 17.83 2.74 -2.00
CA PRO A 35 18.85 2.03 -1.23
C PRO A 35 18.58 0.53 -1.09
N THR A 36 17.35 0.06 -1.31
CA THR A 36 16.92 -1.31 -1.04
C THR A 36 17.29 -2.24 -2.18
N ALA A 37 18.00 -3.32 -1.87
CA ALA A 37 18.37 -4.37 -2.82
C ALA A 37 17.33 -5.49 -2.82
N ILE A 38 16.92 -5.92 -4.01
CA ILE A 38 16.15 -7.15 -4.23
C ILE A 38 17.14 -8.23 -4.66
N THR A 39 17.27 -9.28 -3.86
CA THR A 39 18.24 -10.37 -4.10
C THR A 39 17.65 -11.48 -4.93
N ASN A 40 18.52 -12.24 -5.60
CA ASN A 40 18.10 -13.43 -6.34
C ASN A 40 17.47 -14.48 -5.41
N ASP A 41 17.98 -14.64 -4.19
CA ASP A 41 17.40 -15.58 -3.20
C ASP A 41 15.93 -15.28 -2.93
N LEU A 42 15.61 -14.04 -2.59
CA LEU A 42 14.22 -13.61 -2.37
C LEU A 42 13.36 -13.87 -3.61
N PHE A 43 13.90 -13.51 -4.78
CA PHE A 43 13.19 -13.71 -6.06
C PHE A 43 12.93 -15.19 -6.33
N GLN A 44 13.91 -16.09 -6.14
CA GLN A 44 13.74 -17.52 -6.38
C GLN A 44 12.74 -18.16 -5.40
N VAL A 45 12.74 -17.75 -4.14
CA VAL A 45 11.73 -18.19 -3.15
C VAL A 45 10.33 -17.83 -3.63
N ARG A 46 10.10 -16.55 -3.99
CA ARG A 46 8.79 -16.08 -4.49
C ARG A 46 8.40 -16.74 -5.82
N LEU A 47 9.35 -16.92 -6.73
CA LEU A 47 9.12 -17.59 -8.01
C LEU A 47 8.70 -19.06 -7.83
N THR A 48 9.35 -19.77 -6.91
CA THR A 48 9.03 -21.17 -6.62
C THR A 48 7.59 -21.32 -6.13
N SER A 49 7.18 -20.48 -5.19
CA SER A 49 5.80 -20.45 -4.67
C SER A 49 4.79 -20.08 -5.76
N ALA A 50 5.09 -19.08 -6.58
CA ALA A 50 4.22 -18.64 -7.65
C ALA A 50 4.03 -19.75 -8.73
N LEU A 51 5.11 -20.42 -9.13
CA LEU A 51 5.02 -21.56 -10.08
C LEU A 51 4.28 -22.76 -9.47
N LYS A 52 4.41 -22.99 -8.14
CA LYS A 52 3.63 -24.02 -7.45
C LYS A 52 2.14 -23.68 -7.48
N SER A 53 1.77 -22.43 -7.24
CA SER A 53 0.37 -21.97 -7.31
C SER A 53 -0.21 -22.16 -8.72
N VAL A 54 0.57 -21.83 -9.78
CA VAL A 54 0.17 -22.12 -11.17
C VAL A 54 -0.10 -23.60 -11.37
N SER A 55 0.78 -24.47 -10.86
CA SER A 55 0.61 -25.94 -10.96
C SER A 55 -0.65 -26.41 -10.23
N LEU A 56 -0.91 -25.90 -9.03
CA LEU A 56 -2.10 -26.27 -8.24
C LEU A 56 -3.41 -25.80 -8.89
N ALA A 57 -3.36 -24.70 -9.66
CA ALA A 57 -4.46 -24.20 -10.46
C ALA A 57 -4.64 -24.94 -11.80
N GLY A 58 -3.85 -26.00 -12.05
CA GLY A 58 -3.91 -26.79 -13.30
C GLY A 58 -3.17 -26.16 -14.48
N GLY A 59 -2.41 -25.08 -14.27
CA GLY A 59 -1.60 -24.46 -15.31
C GLY A 59 -0.29 -25.22 -15.58
N PRO A 60 0.35 -24.99 -16.77
CA PRO A 60 1.60 -25.65 -17.16
C PRO A 60 2.84 -24.91 -16.62
N PRO A 61 3.35 -25.21 -15.40
CA PRO A 61 4.45 -24.46 -14.78
C PRO A 61 5.79 -24.60 -15.53
N ASN A 62 5.91 -25.60 -16.39
CA ASN A 62 7.11 -25.85 -17.21
C ASN A 62 7.04 -25.21 -18.62
N ASN A 63 5.93 -24.56 -18.97
CA ASN A 63 5.82 -23.82 -20.22
C ASN A 63 6.73 -22.60 -20.20
N PRO A 64 7.67 -22.39 -21.15
CA PRO A 64 8.62 -21.28 -21.14
C PRO A 64 7.94 -19.91 -21.12
N ALA A 65 6.86 -19.70 -21.89
CA ALA A 65 6.13 -18.44 -21.92
C ALA A 65 5.45 -18.15 -20.56
N MET A 66 4.80 -19.17 -19.96
CA MET A 66 4.21 -19.05 -18.63
C MET A 66 5.28 -18.72 -17.58
N ARG A 67 6.42 -19.40 -17.60
CA ARG A 67 7.52 -19.12 -16.67
C ARG A 67 8.03 -17.69 -16.83
N SER A 68 8.19 -17.20 -18.06
CA SER A 68 8.59 -15.81 -18.29
C SER A 68 7.59 -14.80 -17.72
N GLN A 69 6.30 -15.03 -17.94
CA GLN A 69 5.24 -14.20 -17.35
C GLN A 69 5.24 -14.21 -15.83
N VAL A 70 5.37 -15.39 -15.20
CA VAL A 70 5.43 -15.51 -13.73
C VAL A 70 6.68 -14.82 -13.19
N ARG A 71 7.85 -14.97 -13.84
CA ARG A 71 9.08 -14.27 -13.45
C ARG A 71 8.90 -12.75 -13.47
N ALA A 72 8.33 -12.22 -14.55
CA ALA A 72 8.03 -10.80 -14.69
C ALA A 72 7.08 -10.31 -13.59
N SER A 73 5.99 -11.05 -13.35
CA SER A 73 5.03 -10.73 -12.31
C SER A 73 5.65 -10.74 -10.90
N VAL A 74 6.48 -11.73 -10.58
CA VAL A 74 7.18 -11.82 -9.28
C VAL A 74 8.14 -10.65 -9.09
N LEU A 75 8.93 -10.29 -10.10
CA LEU A 75 9.84 -9.15 -9.98
C LEU A 75 9.06 -7.84 -9.79
N ARG A 76 8.00 -7.63 -10.55
CA ARG A 76 7.12 -6.46 -10.42
C ARG A 76 6.52 -6.39 -9.01
N SER A 77 6.02 -7.50 -8.47
CA SER A 77 5.48 -7.55 -7.11
C SER A 77 6.54 -7.17 -6.08
N LEU A 78 7.76 -7.71 -6.18
CA LEU A 78 8.84 -7.36 -5.25
C LEU A 78 9.24 -5.89 -5.30
N ILE A 79 9.22 -5.26 -6.49
CA ILE A 79 9.46 -3.82 -6.63
C ILE A 79 8.33 -3.03 -5.98
N ILE A 80 7.07 -3.37 -6.25
CA ILE A 80 5.89 -2.73 -5.65
C ILE A 80 5.91 -2.87 -4.13
N ASP A 81 6.15 -4.07 -3.60
CA ASP A 81 6.22 -4.33 -2.15
C ASP A 81 7.33 -3.49 -1.50
N THR A 82 8.46 -3.31 -2.20
CA THR A 82 9.57 -2.47 -1.71
C THR A 82 9.17 -1.00 -1.67
N ILE A 83 8.47 -0.48 -2.68
CA ILE A 83 7.99 0.90 -2.72
C ILE A 83 6.94 1.13 -1.63
N ILE A 84 5.96 0.23 -1.48
CA ILE A 84 4.96 0.30 -0.42
C ILE A 84 5.62 0.33 0.96
N ALA A 85 6.65 -0.51 1.19
CA ALA A 85 7.38 -0.52 2.45
C ALA A 85 8.12 0.81 2.70
N GLN A 86 8.74 1.39 1.69
CA GLN A 86 9.41 2.69 1.78
C GLN A 86 8.42 3.82 2.05
N GLU A 87 7.28 3.85 1.35
CA GLU A 87 6.22 4.82 1.57
C GLU A 87 5.59 4.70 2.96
N ALA A 88 5.40 3.46 3.45
CA ALA A 88 4.90 3.23 4.81
C ALA A 88 5.87 3.76 5.88
N VAL A 89 7.19 3.61 5.66
CA VAL A 89 8.23 4.20 6.53
C VAL A 89 8.18 5.72 6.45
N ALA A 90 8.16 6.30 5.24
CA ALA A 90 8.11 7.75 5.03
C ALA A 90 6.86 8.37 5.67
N SER A 91 5.72 7.66 5.62
CA SER A 91 4.46 8.05 6.25
C SER A 91 4.37 7.73 7.75
N SER A 92 5.43 7.16 8.35
CA SER A 92 5.50 6.75 9.76
C SER A 92 4.43 5.72 10.18
N VAL A 93 4.01 4.87 9.24
CA VAL A 93 2.99 3.83 9.45
C VAL A 93 3.50 2.41 9.17
N ALA A 94 4.81 2.22 9.03
CA ALA A 94 5.38 0.90 8.79
C ALA A 94 4.89 -0.14 9.81
N ALA A 95 4.67 -1.37 9.34
CA ALA A 95 4.28 -2.49 10.20
C ALA A 95 5.34 -2.75 11.28
N THR A 96 4.90 -2.84 12.51
CA THR A 96 5.78 -3.13 13.64
C THR A 96 5.99 -4.63 13.81
N ALA A 97 7.11 -5.03 14.41
CA ALA A 97 7.38 -6.44 14.73
C ALA A 97 6.27 -7.05 15.60
N ALA A 98 5.64 -6.26 16.48
CA ALA A 98 4.55 -6.74 17.33
C ALA A 98 3.27 -7.03 16.52
N GLU A 99 2.91 -6.17 15.57
CA GLU A 99 1.76 -6.38 14.67
C GLU A 99 1.96 -7.63 13.81
N ILE A 100 3.15 -7.79 13.22
CA ILE A 100 3.49 -8.96 12.41
C ILE A 100 3.42 -10.23 13.26
N ALA A 101 4.01 -10.22 14.46
CA ALA A 101 3.97 -11.38 15.36
C ALA A 101 2.54 -11.73 15.79
N ALA A 102 1.68 -10.74 16.03
CA ALA A 102 0.27 -10.96 16.37
C ALA A 102 -0.49 -11.63 15.23
N GLN A 103 -0.26 -11.20 13.97
CA GLN A 103 -0.89 -11.83 12.82
C GLN A 103 -0.37 -13.26 12.59
N VAL A 104 0.95 -13.50 12.70
CA VAL A 104 1.50 -14.87 12.65
C VAL A 104 0.86 -15.77 13.70
N GLN A 105 0.68 -15.27 14.93
CA GLN A 105 0.05 -16.05 15.99
C GLN A 105 -1.44 -16.33 15.71
N ALA A 106 -2.15 -15.39 15.09
CA ALA A 106 -3.53 -15.61 14.64
C ALA A 106 -3.59 -16.73 13.59
N ASP A 107 -2.69 -16.71 12.61
CA ASP A 107 -2.60 -17.73 11.56
C ASP A 107 -2.21 -19.10 12.13
N VAL A 108 -1.30 -19.15 13.09
CA VAL A 108 -0.95 -20.38 13.84
C VAL A 108 -2.18 -20.93 14.54
N SER A 109 -2.96 -20.09 15.20
CA SER A 109 -4.17 -20.49 15.92
C SER A 109 -5.25 -21.01 14.96
N ALA A 110 -5.46 -20.31 13.85
CA ALA A 110 -6.41 -20.70 12.79
C ALA A 110 -6.03 -22.02 12.10
N ALA A 111 -4.74 -22.32 11.99
CA ALA A 111 -4.25 -23.57 11.42
C ALA A 111 -4.31 -24.76 12.39
N GLY A 112 -4.56 -24.53 13.67
CA GLY A 112 -4.56 -25.56 14.71
C GLY A 112 -3.18 -25.82 15.34
N GLY A 113 -2.22 -24.89 15.14
CA GLY A 113 -0.88 -24.92 15.73
C GLY A 113 0.24 -24.75 14.72
N THR A 114 1.45 -24.50 15.23
CA THR A 114 2.64 -24.18 14.40
C THR A 114 2.97 -25.29 13.41
N SER A 115 2.96 -26.55 13.85
CA SER A 115 3.30 -27.69 12.97
C SER A 115 2.30 -27.86 11.82
N GLN A 116 1.02 -27.65 12.07
CA GLN A 116 -0.03 -27.69 11.07
C GLN A 116 0.14 -26.56 10.05
N LEU A 117 0.40 -25.34 10.50
CA LEU A 117 0.69 -24.20 9.62
C LEU A 117 1.92 -24.44 8.76
N GLN A 118 3.03 -24.93 9.36
CA GLN A 118 4.25 -25.27 8.62
C GLN A 118 4.01 -26.33 7.53
N SER A 119 3.26 -27.38 7.86
CA SER A 119 2.90 -28.45 6.91
C SER A 119 2.06 -27.91 5.75
N LYS A 120 1.07 -27.04 6.05
CA LYS A 120 0.24 -26.38 5.05
C LYS A 120 1.06 -25.47 4.13
N LEU A 121 1.92 -24.63 4.69
CA LEU A 121 2.80 -23.76 3.91
C LEU A 121 3.72 -24.57 3.00
N ALA A 122 4.37 -25.62 3.52
CA ALA A 122 5.25 -26.49 2.75
C ALA A 122 4.50 -27.16 1.58
N SER A 123 3.25 -27.58 1.78
CA SER A 123 2.43 -28.16 0.70
C SER A 123 2.15 -27.17 -0.44
N LEU A 124 2.14 -25.87 -0.12
CA LEU A 124 1.97 -24.77 -1.07
C LEU A 124 3.31 -24.23 -1.63
N GLY A 125 4.45 -24.78 -1.19
CA GLY A 125 5.78 -24.33 -1.58
C GLY A 125 6.27 -23.11 -0.80
N GLY A 126 5.61 -22.77 0.32
CA GLY A 126 5.95 -21.66 1.19
C GLY A 126 6.70 -22.05 2.47
N SER A 127 7.09 -21.07 3.26
CA SER A 127 7.76 -21.22 4.56
C SER A 127 7.23 -20.21 5.58
N MET A 128 7.57 -20.40 6.87
CA MET A 128 7.25 -19.43 7.92
C MET A 128 7.93 -18.08 7.68
N THR A 129 9.16 -18.06 7.17
CA THR A 129 9.85 -16.81 6.81
C THR A 129 9.08 -16.07 5.71
N GLN A 130 8.67 -16.78 4.66
CA GLN A 130 7.89 -16.19 3.59
C GLN A 130 6.54 -15.66 4.07
N LEU A 131 5.84 -16.39 4.95
CA LEU A 131 4.61 -15.93 5.57
C LEU A 131 4.83 -14.63 6.36
N HIS A 132 5.92 -14.55 7.14
CA HIS A 132 6.27 -13.34 7.88
C HIS A 132 6.47 -12.13 6.94
N ASP A 133 7.18 -12.32 5.83
CA ASP A 133 7.40 -11.26 4.84
C ASP A 133 6.09 -10.84 4.15
N GLU A 134 5.22 -11.79 3.82
CA GLU A 134 3.91 -11.53 3.22
C GLU A 134 2.99 -10.77 4.18
N ILE A 135 2.98 -11.14 5.46
CA ILE A 135 2.24 -10.39 6.49
C ILE A 135 2.79 -8.97 6.62
N SER A 136 4.12 -8.80 6.64
CA SER A 136 4.74 -7.47 6.70
C SER A 136 4.33 -6.60 5.52
N SER A 137 4.41 -7.14 4.30
CA SER A 137 3.98 -6.43 3.08
C SER A 137 2.50 -6.07 3.12
N SER A 138 1.64 -7.01 3.53
CA SER A 138 0.19 -6.80 3.62
C SER A 138 -0.18 -5.73 4.65
N LEU A 139 0.47 -5.73 5.83
CA LEU A 139 0.23 -4.72 6.87
C LEU A 139 0.73 -3.33 6.41
N ASN A 140 1.88 -3.26 5.75
CA ASN A 140 2.37 -1.99 5.19
C ASN A 140 1.39 -1.42 4.16
N GLU A 141 0.91 -2.27 3.24
CA GLU A 141 -0.06 -1.88 2.23
C GLU A 141 -1.35 -1.36 2.86
N GLN A 142 -1.92 -2.09 3.80
CA GLN A 142 -3.13 -1.72 4.52
C GLN A 142 -3.02 -0.37 5.21
N LYS A 143 -1.93 -0.17 5.96
CA LYS A 143 -1.70 1.07 6.70
C LYS A 143 -1.45 2.25 5.77
N LEU A 144 -0.75 2.02 4.67
CA LEU A 144 -0.52 3.04 3.65
C LEU A 144 -1.82 3.39 2.89
N GLU A 145 -2.66 2.38 2.59
CA GLU A 145 -3.98 2.62 2.01
C GLU A 145 -4.83 3.51 2.90
N ASP A 146 -4.84 3.31 4.22
CA ASP A 146 -5.58 4.17 5.16
C ASP A 146 -5.05 5.61 5.15
N VAL A 147 -3.73 5.81 5.10
CA VAL A 147 -3.12 7.15 4.98
C VAL A 147 -3.57 7.83 3.68
N PHE A 148 -3.49 7.14 2.56
CA PHE A 148 -3.87 7.70 1.26
C PHE A 148 -5.36 7.96 1.15
N ALA A 149 -6.20 7.07 1.72
CA ALA A 149 -7.64 7.27 1.80
C ALA A 149 -7.99 8.54 2.57
N LYS A 150 -7.33 8.75 3.72
CA LYS A 150 -7.51 9.98 4.51
C LYS A 150 -7.12 11.23 3.73
N GLN A 151 -5.97 11.22 3.08
CA GLN A 151 -5.50 12.35 2.27
C GLN A 151 -6.48 12.64 1.12
N ARG A 152 -6.91 11.60 0.40
CA ARG A 152 -7.90 11.73 -0.67
C ARG A 152 -9.22 12.32 -0.17
N ALA A 153 -9.73 11.85 0.97
CA ALA A 153 -10.95 12.39 1.56
C ALA A 153 -10.80 13.87 1.97
N MET A 154 -9.64 14.24 2.52
CA MET A 154 -9.33 15.64 2.87
C MET A 154 -9.24 16.54 1.62
N GLU A 155 -8.70 16.05 0.51
CA GLU A 155 -8.66 16.81 -0.74
C GLU A 155 -10.05 16.98 -1.38
N ILE A 156 -10.90 15.97 -1.28
CA ILE A 156 -12.32 16.08 -1.69
C ILE A 156 -13.00 17.16 -0.86
N GLU A 157 -12.79 17.18 0.44
CA GLU A 157 -13.34 18.18 1.36
C GLU A 157 -12.85 19.60 1.00
N GLN A 158 -11.55 19.76 0.67
CA GLN A 158 -11.03 21.05 0.20
C GLN A 158 -11.69 21.53 -1.09
N LYS A 159 -12.00 20.62 -2.03
CA LYS A 159 -12.73 20.95 -3.26
C LYS A 159 -14.18 21.36 -2.98
N LEU A 160 -14.84 20.73 -1.99
CA LEU A 160 -16.16 21.14 -1.51
C LEU A 160 -16.11 22.55 -0.94
N THR A 161 -15.17 22.84 -0.05
CA THR A 161 -14.93 24.18 0.51
C THR A 161 -14.62 25.21 -0.57
N GLY A 162 -13.91 24.79 -1.64
CA GLY A 162 -13.63 25.59 -2.83
C GLY A 162 -14.83 25.82 -3.77
N GLY A 163 -16.03 25.30 -3.42
CA GLY A 163 -17.29 25.54 -4.14
C GLY A 163 -17.60 24.52 -5.23
N THR A 164 -16.86 23.42 -5.34
CA THR A 164 -17.26 22.32 -6.24
C THR A 164 -18.48 21.61 -5.69
N SER A 165 -19.45 21.29 -6.53
CA SER A 165 -20.70 20.69 -6.05
C SER A 165 -20.49 19.29 -5.45
N PHE A 166 -21.18 18.99 -4.37
CA PHE A 166 -21.13 17.69 -3.69
C PHE A 166 -21.47 16.55 -4.66
N ALA A 167 -22.50 16.71 -5.46
CA ALA A 167 -22.95 15.69 -6.43
C ALA A 167 -21.87 15.40 -7.49
N THR A 168 -21.14 16.42 -7.96
CA THR A 168 -20.04 16.25 -8.92
C THR A 168 -18.91 15.45 -8.30
N LEU A 169 -18.50 15.79 -7.07
CA LEU A 169 -17.42 15.09 -6.38
C LEU A 169 -17.82 13.66 -5.98
N ALA A 170 -19.07 13.44 -5.56
CA ALA A 170 -19.57 12.11 -5.29
C ALA A 170 -19.51 11.21 -6.53
N ALA A 171 -19.98 11.71 -7.69
CA ALA A 171 -19.93 10.96 -8.93
C ALA A 171 -18.51 10.66 -9.42
N GLN A 172 -17.55 11.51 -9.09
CA GLN A 172 -16.17 11.38 -9.55
C GLN A 172 -15.28 10.57 -8.60
N TYR A 173 -15.52 10.66 -7.29
CA TYR A 173 -14.56 10.19 -6.29
C TYR A 173 -15.10 9.20 -5.26
N SER A 174 -16.44 9.05 -5.14
CA SER A 174 -17.01 8.13 -4.16
C SER A 174 -16.79 6.67 -4.58
N ASP A 175 -16.29 5.87 -3.66
CA ASP A 175 -16.17 4.42 -3.81
C ASP A 175 -17.51 3.68 -3.54
N ASP A 176 -18.54 4.39 -3.03
CA ASP A 176 -19.89 3.83 -2.96
C ASP A 176 -20.58 3.89 -4.32
N THR A 177 -20.44 2.84 -5.12
CA THR A 177 -21.02 2.72 -6.46
C THR A 177 -22.55 2.77 -6.48
N GLY A 178 -23.21 2.48 -5.35
CA GLY A 178 -24.67 2.50 -5.21
C GLY A 178 -25.24 3.93 -5.25
N THR A 179 -24.51 4.90 -4.71
CA THR A 179 -24.92 6.29 -4.60
C THR A 179 -24.12 7.25 -5.47
N ALA A 180 -22.88 6.94 -5.84
CA ALA A 180 -21.97 7.82 -6.58
C ALA A 180 -22.64 8.44 -7.82
N ALA A 181 -23.20 7.62 -8.71
CA ALA A 181 -23.87 8.08 -9.92
C ALA A 181 -25.14 8.94 -9.66
N LYS A 182 -25.66 8.90 -8.44
CA LYS A 182 -26.78 9.72 -7.95
C LYS A 182 -26.30 10.94 -7.16
N GLY A 183 -25.03 11.31 -7.30
CA GLY A 183 -24.41 12.41 -6.56
C GLY A 183 -24.30 12.16 -5.06
N GLY A 184 -24.13 10.90 -4.67
CA GLY A 184 -23.98 10.48 -3.26
C GLY A 184 -25.30 10.39 -2.47
N ALA A 185 -26.47 10.45 -3.14
CA ALA A 185 -27.77 10.55 -2.45
C ALA A 185 -28.12 9.28 -1.66
N LEU A 186 -28.20 9.40 -0.34
CA LEU A 186 -28.75 8.38 0.58
C LEU A 186 -30.27 8.49 0.72
N GLY A 187 -30.84 9.65 0.35
CA GLY A 187 -32.24 9.94 0.52
C GLY A 187 -32.62 10.26 1.97
N ALA A 188 -33.88 10.02 2.32
CA ALA A 188 -34.40 10.29 3.66
C ALA A 188 -34.01 9.16 4.63
N VAL A 189 -33.14 9.44 5.55
CA VAL A 189 -32.65 8.50 6.60
C VAL A 189 -33.37 8.81 7.91
N PRO A 190 -33.93 7.83 8.63
CA PRO A 190 -34.53 8.04 9.94
C PRO A 190 -33.51 8.65 10.92
N ARG A 191 -33.89 9.71 11.65
CA ARG A 191 -33.02 10.33 12.65
C ARG A 191 -32.55 9.34 13.72
N THR A 192 -33.43 8.38 14.10
CA THR A 192 -33.11 7.32 15.06
C THR A 192 -32.06 6.35 14.55
N GLN A 193 -31.99 6.13 13.23
CA GLN A 193 -30.92 5.33 12.63
C GLN A 193 -29.58 6.02 12.79
N VAL A 194 -29.48 7.31 12.42
CA VAL A 194 -28.25 8.09 12.59
C VAL A 194 -27.84 8.17 14.07
N GLN A 195 -28.81 8.29 14.99
CA GLN A 195 -28.53 8.29 16.45
C GLN A 195 -28.03 6.94 16.97
N GLY A 196 -28.35 5.85 16.33
CA GLY A 196 -27.89 4.49 16.66
C GLY A 196 -26.57 4.11 16.00
N ASP A 197 -26.02 4.95 15.15
CA ASP A 197 -24.75 4.76 14.47
C ASP A 197 -23.55 5.02 15.39
N ASP A 198 -22.33 4.83 14.88
CA ASP A 198 -21.11 5.17 15.61
C ASP A 198 -21.19 6.60 16.21
N PRO A 199 -20.78 6.81 17.48
CA PRO A 199 -20.89 8.11 18.12
C PRO A 199 -20.17 9.26 17.39
N VAL A 200 -19.06 8.98 16.69
CA VAL A 200 -18.32 10.00 15.92
C VAL A 200 -19.14 10.37 14.69
N TYR A 201 -19.69 9.38 13.97
CA TYR A 201 -20.56 9.60 12.81
C TYR A 201 -21.83 10.36 13.22
N SER A 202 -22.56 9.84 14.20
CA SER A 202 -23.82 10.43 14.65
C SER A 202 -23.63 11.86 15.15
N GLY A 203 -22.58 12.11 15.94
CA GLY A 203 -22.26 13.45 16.45
C GLY A 203 -21.97 14.44 15.32
N ALA A 204 -21.18 14.05 14.32
CA ALA A 204 -20.83 14.91 13.20
C ALA A 204 -22.06 15.21 12.31
N VAL A 205 -22.88 14.18 11.96
CA VAL A 205 -24.02 14.33 11.08
C VAL A 205 -25.17 15.11 11.73
N LEU A 206 -25.44 14.87 13.03
CA LEU A 206 -26.52 15.54 13.75
C LEU A 206 -26.21 17.03 14.07
N ALA A 207 -24.94 17.43 14.00
CA ALA A 207 -24.52 18.82 14.17
C ALA A 207 -24.70 19.67 12.91
N LEU A 208 -24.92 19.03 11.73
CA LEU A 208 -25.10 19.74 10.46
C LEU A 208 -26.43 20.49 10.40
N THR A 209 -26.41 21.65 9.74
CA THR A 209 -27.61 22.35 9.29
C THR A 209 -27.82 22.15 7.79
N PRO A 210 -29.09 22.29 7.28
CA PRO A 210 -29.36 22.08 5.86
C PRO A 210 -28.41 22.87 4.93
N GLY A 211 -27.84 22.20 3.96
CA GLY A 211 -26.85 22.72 3.03
C GLY A 211 -25.39 22.55 3.48
N GLN A 212 -25.13 22.23 4.74
CA GLN A 212 -23.77 21.99 5.23
C GLN A 212 -23.31 20.56 4.98
N HIS A 213 -22.00 20.37 4.88
CA HIS A 213 -21.30 19.09 4.92
C HIS A 213 -20.33 19.03 6.09
N THR A 214 -19.86 17.83 6.43
CA THR A 214 -18.79 17.63 7.43
C THR A 214 -17.50 18.28 6.92
N THR A 215 -16.85 19.05 7.77
CA THR A 215 -15.60 19.78 7.44
C THR A 215 -14.35 18.95 7.70
N THR A 216 -14.53 17.75 8.20
CA THR A 216 -13.49 16.73 8.39
C THR A 216 -14.09 15.39 8.01
N PRO A 217 -13.42 14.60 7.17
CA PRO A 217 -13.88 13.25 6.85
C PRO A 217 -14.02 12.40 8.12
N ILE A 218 -15.14 11.70 8.22
CA ILE A 218 -15.45 10.82 9.36
C ILE A 218 -14.79 9.47 9.11
N ARG A 219 -13.97 9.00 10.05
CA ARG A 219 -13.42 7.64 9.98
C ARG A 219 -14.41 6.64 10.56
N ASP A 220 -14.82 5.69 9.76
CA ASP A 220 -15.69 4.58 10.16
C ASP A 220 -15.10 3.20 9.76
N ALA A 221 -15.88 2.14 9.88
CA ALA A 221 -15.43 0.78 9.55
C ALA A 221 -15.17 0.58 8.04
N GLN A 222 -15.78 1.37 7.16
CA GLN A 222 -15.61 1.26 5.70
C GLN A 222 -14.44 2.11 5.18
N GLY A 223 -14.14 3.23 5.86
CA GLY A 223 -13.11 4.15 5.40
C GLY A 223 -13.31 5.56 5.91
N TYR A 224 -13.33 6.50 4.99
CA TYR A 224 -13.56 7.91 5.28
C TYR A 224 -14.82 8.38 4.58
N ASP A 225 -15.76 8.90 5.36
CA ASP A 225 -17.05 9.39 4.89
C ASP A 225 -17.13 10.93 5.02
N ILE A 226 -17.58 11.59 3.97
CA ILE A 226 -17.93 13.01 3.94
C ILE A 226 -19.43 13.08 3.74
N VAL A 227 -20.16 13.68 4.69
CA VAL A 227 -21.63 13.69 4.69
C VAL A 227 -22.14 15.10 4.51
N GLN A 228 -23.17 15.28 3.66
CA GLN A 228 -23.93 16.52 3.49
C GLN A 228 -25.36 16.32 3.95
N LEU A 229 -25.89 17.27 4.74
CA LEU A 229 -27.29 17.37 5.08
C LEU A 229 -28.00 18.27 4.06
N GLU A 230 -28.90 17.73 3.24
CA GLU A 230 -29.71 18.51 2.29
C GLU A 230 -30.93 19.17 2.98
N SER A 231 -31.65 18.38 3.76
CA SER A 231 -32.82 18.84 4.50
C SER A 231 -33.09 18.00 5.74
N THR A 232 -33.88 18.51 6.67
CA THR A 232 -34.24 17.80 7.90
C THR A 232 -35.72 18.03 8.24
N THR A 233 -36.31 17.01 8.84
CA THR A 233 -37.61 17.05 9.50
C THR A 233 -37.46 16.67 10.97
N ALA A 234 -38.55 16.59 11.72
CA ALA A 234 -38.49 16.10 13.10
C ALA A 234 -37.97 14.64 13.20
N THR A 235 -38.23 13.81 12.17
CA THR A 235 -37.97 12.36 12.21
C THR A 235 -36.96 11.88 11.19
N THR A 236 -36.60 12.69 10.18
CA THR A 236 -35.75 12.27 9.05
C THR A 236 -34.69 13.32 8.73
N LEU A 237 -33.57 12.84 8.18
CA LEU A 237 -32.48 13.61 7.58
C LEU A 237 -32.36 13.21 6.12
N THR A 238 -32.36 14.15 5.18
CA THR A 238 -32.02 13.86 3.77
C THR A 238 -30.54 14.07 3.60
N LEU A 239 -29.81 12.99 3.32
CA LEU A 239 -28.35 12.97 3.33
C LEU A 239 -27.77 12.61 1.95
N ARG A 240 -26.57 13.13 1.72
CA ARG A 240 -25.62 12.64 0.71
C ARG A 240 -24.33 12.25 1.38
N HIS A 241 -23.56 11.36 0.75
CA HIS A 241 -22.23 11.05 1.19
C HIS A 241 -21.23 10.83 0.05
N ILE A 242 -19.96 10.92 0.39
CA ILE A 242 -18.82 10.54 -0.44
C ILE A 242 -17.96 9.62 0.42
N VAL A 243 -17.78 8.37 0.00
CA VAL A 243 -16.98 7.38 0.71
C VAL A 243 -15.65 7.18 0.00
N VAL A 244 -14.56 7.17 0.77
CA VAL A 244 -13.25 6.70 0.33
C VAL A 244 -12.93 5.43 1.11
N ASN A 245 -12.94 4.29 0.44
CA ASN A 245 -12.83 2.98 1.07
C ASN A 245 -11.44 2.72 1.65
N ALA A 246 -11.37 2.42 2.94
CA ALA A 246 -10.22 1.86 3.64
C ALA A 246 -10.74 1.01 4.83
N PRO A 247 -11.31 -0.17 4.58
CA PRO A 247 -12.07 -0.92 5.58
C PRO A 247 -11.21 -1.38 6.75
N GLN A 248 -11.79 -1.37 7.95
CA GLN A 248 -11.21 -1.85 9.18
C GLN A 248 -12.21 -2.81 9.88
N PRO A 249 -11.85 -4.02 10.30
CA PRO A 249 -10.53 -4.63 10.09
C PRO A 249 -10.24 -4.88 8.60
N TYR A 250 -8.97 -4.93 8.23
CA TYR A 250 -8.56 -5.19 6.85
C TYR A 250 -9.08 -6.54 6.38
N THR A 251 -9.67 -6.55 5.22
CA THR A 251 -10.07 -7.77 4.53
C THR A 251 -9.28 -7.87 3.23
N VAL A 252 -8.77 -9.06 2.91
CA VAL A 252 -8.14 -9.31 1.62
C VAL A 252 -9.19 -9.06 0.55
N ARG A 253 -8.98 -8.00 -0.23
CA ARG A 253 -9.86 -7.55 -1.29
C ARG A 253 -9.05 -6.98 -2.45
N GLU A 254 -9.69 -6.77 -3.55
CA GLU A 254 -9.10 -6.04 -4.66
C GLU A 254 -8.77 -4.60 -4.21
N ARG A 255 -7.56 -4.14 -4.57
CA ARG A 255 -7.11 -2.77 -4.27
C ARG A 255 -8.04 -1.76 -4.91
N PRO A 256 -8.39 -0.66 -4.24
CA PRO A 256 -9.08 0.44 -4.90
C PRO A 256 -8.26 0.97 -6.07
N GLY A 257 -8.92 1.32 -7.17
CA GLY A 257 -8.25 1.85 -8.37
C GLY A 257 -7.36 3.05 -8.05
N TRP A 258 -7.86 3.99 -7.24
CA TRP A 258 -7.13 5.18 -6.82
C TRP A 258 -5.86 4.87 -6.00
N PHE A 259 -5.85 3.78 -5.20
CA PHE A 259 -4.64 3.37 -4.47
C PHE A 259 -3.60 2.79 -5.43
N SER A 260 -4.03 1.96 -6.37
CA SER A 260 -3.15 1.44 -7.42
C SER A 260 -2.56 2.56 -8.27
N GLU A 261 -3.35 3.57 -8.64
CA GLU A 261 -2.89 4.76 -9.36
C GLU A 261 -1.82 5.51 -8.58
N ALA A 262 -2.03 5.77 -7.27
CA ALA A 262 -1.06 6.42 -6.41
C ALA A 262 0.27 5.66 -6.32
N ILE A 263 0.23 4.33 -6.19
CA ILE A 263 1.44 3.50 -6.21
C ILE A 263 2.13 3.54 -7.57
N PHE A 264 1.41 3.47 -8.69
CA PHE A 264 2.01 3.62 -10.03
C PHE A 264 2.63 4.99 -10.25
N GLU A 265 2.09 6.03 -9.67
CA GLU A 265 2.67 7.37 -9.71
C GLU A 265 3.97 7.45 -8.91
N SER A 266 4.04 6.84 -7.71
CA SER A 266 5.28 6.70 -6.94
C SER A 266 6.35 5.93 -7.75
N ILE A 267 5.97 4.83 -8.42
CA ILE A 267 6.87 4.09 -9.31
C ILE A 267 7.38 4.99 -10.44
N ALA A 268 6.50 5.77 -11.08
CA ALA A 268 6.88 6.66 -12.17
C ALA A 268 7.84 7.75 -11.71
N GLN A 269 7.66 8.31 -10.51
CA GLN A 269 8.56 9.27 -9.89
C GLN A 269 9.93 8.64 -9.59
N ASP A 270 9.97 7.45 -9.01
CA ASP A 270 11.21 6.73 -8.72
C ASP A 270 11.97 6.36 -10.01
N CYS A 271 11.24 6.00 -11.08
CA CYS A 271 11.83 5.78 -12.39
C CYS A 271 12.42 7.07 -13.00
N ALA A 272 11.71 8.19 -12.88
CA ALA A 272 12.19 9.50 -13.37
C ALA A 272 13.42 9.97 -12.57
N ALA A 273 13.48 9.67 -11.28
CA ALA A 273 14.61 9.95 -10.40
C ALA A 273 15.75 8.92 -10.53
N ASN A 274 15.64 7.95 -11.45
CA ASN A 274 16.60 6.86 -11.64
C ASN A 274 16.87 6.06 -10.35
N GLN A 275 15.82 5.80 -9.58
CA GLN A 275 15.90 5.03 -8.34
C GLN A 275 15.62 3.52 -8.54
N ILE A 276 15.00 3.13 -9.66
CA ILE A 276 14.69 1.73 -9.96
C ILE A 276 15.66 1.20 -10.99
N HIS A 277 16.43 0.16 -10.62
CA HIS A 277 17.38 -0.53 -11.47
C HIS A 277 17.10 -2.02 -11.50
N VAL A 278 16.95 -2.61 -12.68
CA VAL A 278 16.81 -4.05 -12.89
C VAL A 278 18.07 -4.55 -13.60
N TYR A 279 18.73 -5.56 -13.04
CA TYR A 279 20.02 -6.10 -13.52
C TYR A 279 19.87 -7.44 -14.27
N ILE A 280 18.66 -8.03 -14.33
CA ILE A 280 18.38 -9.26 -15.06
C ILE A 280 17.65 -8.94 -16.36
N ASN A 281 18.12 -9.49 -17.49
CA ASN A 281 17.64 -9.16 -18.83
C ASN A 281 16.52 -10.06 -19.35
N ASP A 282 16.22 -11.16 -18.65
CA ASP A 282 15.29 -12.20 -19.09
C ASP A 282 13.86 -12.05 -18.53
N VAL A 283 13.62 -10.96 -17.83
CA VAL A 283 12.31 -10.59 -17.30
C VAL A 283 11.76 -9.49 -18.20
N GLY A 284 11.05 -9.88 -19.25
CA GLY A 284 10.60 -9.03 -20.37
C GLY A 284 9.61 -7.91 -20.01
N ASP A 285 9.72 -7.30 -18.82
CA ASP A 285 8.81 -6.29 -18.31
C ASP A 285 9.60 -5.07 -17.81
N ASP A 286 9.49 -3.99 -18.55
CA ASP A 286 9.99 -2.69 -18.09
C ASP A 286 8.96 -2.10 -17.11
N VAL A 287 9.20 -2.27 -15.80
CA VAL A 287 8.35 -1.74 -14.74
C VAL A 287 8.14 -0.22 -14.91
N CYS A 288 9.17 0.49 -15.36
CA CYS A 288 9.10 1.93 -15.59
C CYS A 288 8.27 2.29 -16.84
N ALA A 289 8.28 1.47 -17.89
CA ALA A 289 7.41 1.66 -19.05
C ALA A 289 5.95 1.42 -18.67
N ALA A 290 5.67 0.37 -17.91
CA ALA A 290 4.33 0.06 -17.41
C ALA A 290 3.80 1.19 -16.52
N ALA A 291 4.61 1.71 -15.60
CA ALA A 291 4.23 2.82 -14.73
C ALA A 291 3.90 4.09 -15.52
N ARG A 292 4.73 4.45 -16.52
CA ARG A 292 4.47 5.62 -17.37
C ARG A 292 3.19 5.50 -18.21
N SER A 293 2.82 4.29 -18.64
CA SER A 293 1.59 4.05 -19.40
C SER A 293 0.33 4.02 -18.53
N SER A 294 0.46 3.72 -17.23
CA SER A 294 -0.63 3.62 -16.28
C SER A 294 -0.84 4.87 -15.45
N ALA A 295 0.17 5.75 -15.36
CA ALA A 295 0.06 7.04 -14.70
C ALA A 295 -0.82 7.97 -15.55
N SER A 296 -2.13 7.92 -15.31
CA SER A 296 -3.05 8.97 -15.72
C SER A 296 -2.96 10.07 -14.67
N PRO A 297 -2.84 11.35 -15.03
CA PRO A 297 -2.79 12.41 -14.02
C PRO A 297 -4.07 12.33 -13.17
N SER A 298 -3.92 11.90 -11.91
CA SER A 298 -5.02 11.94 -10.96
C SER A 298 -5.46 13.39 -10.80
N PRO A 299 -6.75 13.72 -10.90
CA PRO A 299 -7.24 15.06 -10.63
C PRO A 299 -7.15 15.44 -9.13
N LEU A 300 -6.70 14.54 -8.29
CA LEU A 300 -6.32 14.75 -6.90
C LEU A 300 -4.79 14.71 -6.80
N ALA A 301 -4.23 15.59 -5.95
CA ALA A 301 -2.79 15.61 -5.75
C ALA A 301 -2.32 14.28 -5.18
N THR A 302 -1.23 13.76 -5.73
CA THR A 302 -0.54 12.62 -5.14
C THR A 302 0.19 13.08 -3.88
N PRO A 303 0.28 12.23 -2.83
CA PRO A 303 1.05 12.55 -1.65
C PRO A 303 2.48 12.94 -2.04
N THR A 304 2.86 14.18 -1.73
CA THR A 304 4.22 14.63 -2.02
C THR A 304 5.17 13.96 -1.05
N ARG A 305 6.07 13.14 -1.55
CA ARG A 305 7.19 12.61 -0.78
C ARG A 305 7.96 13.79 -0.21
N THR A 306 7.96 13.95 1.11
CA THR A 306 8.87 14.89 1.77
C THR A 306 10.27 14.28 1.74
N PRO A 307 11.31 15.01 1.26
CA PRO A 307 12.67 14.51 1.15
C PRO A 307 13.29 14.15 2.50
#